data_8392ddf186b2ada52bbe9d5af296c500
#
_entry.id   8392ddf186b2ada52bbe9d5af296c500
#
_cell.length_a   1.000
_cell.length_b   1.000
_cell.length_c   1.000
_cell.angle_alpha   90.00
_cell.angle_beta   90.00
_cell.angle_gamma   90.00
#
_symmetry.space_group_name_H-M   'P 1'
#
loop_
_entity.id
_entity.type
_entity.pdbx_description
1 polymer ?
#
loop_
_entity_poly.entity_id
_entity_poly.type
_entity_poly.pdbx_seq_one_letter_code
_entity_poly.pdbx_strand_id
1 'polypeptide(L)'
;MAFLVRACTLLCLSFLFTSLAVADDTKTDPSDEIPPDNRASKTDTRPGIAPDIREDEAKLKVQRGDFVVVPIPISNPTLDTGLVVGAAYFYKQTEEQKKAQPASVTAVGGLYTSNDSKALGLVQQNYWRNNKWRFTGAIGAADLRLSLLSSDQTVSGRSVDWRVKGNFAFAKLSRKLAGHWYGGFNMRVVDADQSFEISEPSAGFDLGSTVRSAGLGVAVEFDARDMPLNTYSGRYFKADALFNDESLGSDDTYQSYSLAYRSYHELTDSLVLAWELQGCAKGGAIPLWDACMIKLRGFSVTDYLGKETASGQVEARWRLNERWGLVGFAGTGYVGTSYSSIRESEPIPSYGAGVRFMVLKAKRINLRIDFARSKDSDAVHVAVGEAF
;
A
#
# COMPACT_ATOMS: atom_id res chain seq x y z
N MET A 1 -11.42 -11.30 -4.44
CA MET A 1 -11.53 -10.60 -3.17
C MET A 1 -10.21 -10.37 -2.46
N ALA A 2 -9.32 -11.35 -2.31
CA ALA A 2 -7.98 -11.08 -1.77
C ALA A 2 -7.23 -10.00 -2.56
N PHE A 3 -7.53 -9.77 -3.81
CA PHE A 3 -6.93 -8.71 -4.62
C PHE A 3 -7.71 -7.39 -4.51
N LEU A 4 -9.02 -7.42 -4.39
CA LEU A 4 -9.84 -6.23 -4.12
C LEU A 4 -9.74 -5.79 -2.66
N VAL A 5 -9.76 -6.69 -1.72
CA VAL A 5 -9.46 -6.40 -0.32
C VAL A 5 -7.98 -6.07 -0.14
N ARG A 6 -7.05 -6.62 -0.98
CA ARG A 6 -5.67 -6.14 -1.09
C ARG A 6 -5.56 -4.82 -1.85
N ALA A 7 -6.39 -4.54 -2.84
CA ALA A 7 -6.42 -3.21 -3.45
C ALA A 7 -7.04 -2.18 -2.49
N CYS A 8 -8.02 -2.52 -1.69
CA CYS A 8 -8.69 -1.59 -0.78
C CYS A 8 -8.20 -1.63 0.66
N THR A 9 -8.01 -2.79 1.28
CA THR A 9 -7.43 -2.86 2.63
C THR A 9 -5.91 -2.88 2.61
N LEU A 10 -5.25 -3.40 1.58
CA LEU A 10 -3.81 -3.22 1.38
C LEU A 10 -3.47 -1.89 0.66
N LEU A 11 -4.35 -1.25 -0.13
CA LEU A 11 -4.15 0.17 -0.46
C LEU A 11 -4.36 1.06 0.78
N CYS A 12 -5.34 0.87 1.60
CA CYS A 12 -5.49 1.66 2.83
C CYS A 12 -4.61 1.16 3.97
N LEU A 13 -4.45 -0.14 4.20
CA LEU A 13 -3.58 -0.68 5.24
C LEU A 13 -2.13 -0.90 4.77
N SER A 14 -1.82 -1.26 3.53
CA SER A 14 -0.43 -1.31 3.06
C SER A 14 0.15 0.05 2.75
N PHE A 15 -0.65 1.07 2.44
CA PHE A 15 -0.19 2.45 2.52
C PHE A 15 0.10 2.87 3.97
N LEU A 16 -0.67 2.45 4.96
CA LEU A 16 -0.32 2.65 6.37
C LEU A 16 0.92 1.85 6.78
N PHE A 17 1.14 0.65 6.26
CA PHE A 17 2.08 -0.31 6.82
C PHE A 17 3.37 -0.53 6.02
N THR A 18 3.39 -0.45 4.71
CA THR A 18 4.67 -0.32 3.97
C THR A 18 5.31 1.04 4.22
N SER A 19 4.51 1.97 4.62
CA SER A 19 4.84 3.36 4.88
C SER A 19 5.40 3.66 6.27
N LEU A 20 5.18 2.82 7.24
CA LEU A 20 5.63 3.04 8.62
C LEU A 20 6.91 2.27 8.97
N ALA A 21 7.45 1.46 8.07
CA ALA A 21 8.78 0.85 8.20
C ALA A 21 9.87 1.87 7.86
N VAL A 22 9.99 2.92 8.66
CA VAL A 22 10.98 3.97 8.47
C VAL A 22 12.30 3.56 9.07
N ALA A 23 13.34 3.60 8.27
CA ALA A 23 14.70 3.74 8.76
C ALA A 23 14.86 5.17 9.31
N ASP A 24 15.22 5.28 10.57
CA ASP A 24 15.71 6.51 11.19
C ASP A 24 17.16 6.72 10.68
N ASP A 25 17.30 7.34 9.52
CA ASP A 25 18.59 7.78 9.00
C ASP A 25 18.86 9.20 9.53
N THR A 26 19.34 9.29 10.76
CA THR A 26 20.06 10.47 11.21
C THR A 26 21.44 10.45 10.56
N LYS A 27 21.55 11.05 9.38
CA LYS A 27 22.84 11.56 8.89
C LYS A 27 23.27 12.67 9.84
N THR A 28 24.18 12.37 10.74
CA THR A 28 25.00 13.38 11.41
C THR A 28 25.94 13.96 10.37
N ASP A 29 25.76 15.22 10.07
CA ASP A 29 26.67 16.06 9.29
C ASP A 29 28.01 16.18 10.05
N PRO A 30 29.19 15.90 9.45
CA PRO A 30 30.47 15.95 10.15
C PRO A 30 31.13 17.33 10.13
N SER A 31 30.41 18.42 10.28
CA SER A 31 30.98 19.79 10.20
C SER A 31 30.52 20.75 11.29
N ASP A 32 30.53 20.31 12.57
CA ASP A 32 30.50 21.26 13.67
C ASP A 32 31.50 20.84 14.75
N GLU A 33 32.80 21.03 14.45
CA GLU A 33 33.82 21.14 15.45
C GLU A 33 33.80 22.58 16.05
N ILE A 34 33.20 22.71 17.24
CA ILE A 34 33.32 23.92 18.06
C ILE A 34 34.65 23.84 18.80
N PRO A 35 35.52 24.85 18.70
CA PRO A 35 36.77 24.87 19.45
C PRO A 35 36.54 25.08 20.95
N PRO A 36 37.40 24.53 21.84
CA PRO A 36 37.20 24.58 23.28
C PRO A 36 37.40 25.99 23.82
N ASP A 37 36.38 26.56 24.44
CA ASP A 37 36.46 27.82 25.17
C ASP A 37 37.08 27.60 26.57
N ASN A 38 38.30 28.10 26.76
CA ASN A 38 39.04 28.08 27.99
C ASN A 38 38.60 29.26 28.88
N ARG A 39 37.59 29.04 29.73
CA ARG A 39 37.32 29.97 30.86
C ARG A 39 37.20 29.19 32.17
N ALA A 40 38.20 29.39 33.00
CA ALA A 40 38.24 28.95 34.37
C ALA A 40 37.03 29.50 35.15
N SER A 41 36.21 28.61 35.70
CA SER A 41 35.11 28.95 36.58
C SER A 41 35.51 28.79 38.04
N LYS A 42 35.19 29.84 38.78
CA LYS A 42 35.34 29.94 40.23
C LYS A 42 34.38 28.95 40.94
N THR A 43 34.95 28.22 41.88
CA THR A 43 34.25 27.42 42.88
C THR A 43 33.33 28.28 43.76
N ASP A 44 32.02 28.03 43.74
CA ASP A 44 31.07 28.49 44.73
C ASP A 44 30.61 27.29 45.59
N THR A 45 31.13 27.25 46.82
CA THR A 45 30.77 26.24 47.82
C THR A 45 29.56 26.70 48.59
N ARG A 46 28.40 26.07 48.37
CA ARG A 46 27.26 26.09 49.32
C ARG A 46 26.85 24.69 49.69
N PRO A 47 26.66 24.37 50.98
CA PRO A 47 26.28 23.05 51.40
C PRO A 47 24.77 22.91 51.40
N GLY A 48 24.28 21.73 50.94
CA GLY A 48 23.01 21.16 51.31
C GLY A 48 21.81 21.51 50.43
N ILE A 49 21.58 20.70 49.38
CA ILE A 49 20.26 20.45 48.84
C ILE A 49 20.22 18.97 48.41
N ALA A 50 19.09 18.34 48.74
CA ALA A 50 18.72 16.93 48.61
C ALA A 50 19.07 16.27 47.22
N PRO A 51 19.21 14.96 47.18
CA PRO A 51 19.52 14.23 45.94
C PRO A 51 18.51 14.51 44.83
N ASP A 52 19.04 14.81 43.67
CA ASP A 52 18.29 15.24 42.51
C ASP A 52 17.35 14.14 42.00
N ILE A 53 16.07 14.28 42.33
CA ILE A 53 14.97 13.41 41.88
C ILE A 53 14.89 13.32 40.35
N ARG A 54 15.57 14.20 39.62
CA ARG A 54 15.58 14.24 38.16
C ARG A 54 16.39 13.11 37.50
N GLU A 55 17.40 12.56 38.17
CA GLU A 55 18.16 11.43 37.62
C GLU A 55 17.41 10.09 37.72
N ASP A 56 16.54 9.95 38.71
CA ASP A 56 15.73 8.72 38.87
C ASP A 56 14.50 8.69 37.96
N GLU A 57 13.92 9.84 37.60
CA GLU A 57 12.88 9.91 36.56
C GLU A 57 13.42 9.60 35.15
N ALA A 58 14.68 9.90 34.88
CA ALA A 58 15.31 9.54 33.62
C ALA A 58 15.58 8.03 33.49
N LYS A 59 15.81 7.34 34.62
CA LYS A 59 16.00 5.88 34.66
C LYS A 59 14.71 5.07 34.62
N LEU A 60 13.56 5.66 34.92
CA LEU A 60 12.23 5.04 34.91
C LEU A 60 11.46 5.30 33.62
N LYS A 61 12.03 5.93 32.59
CA LYS A 61 11.49 5.85 31.24
C LYS A 61 11.64 4.42 30.74
N VAL A 62 10.74 3.55 31.17
CA VAL A 62 10.48 2.28 30.50
C VAL A 62 10.26 2.66 29.02
N GLN A 63 11.24 2.37 28.21
CA GLN A 63 11.14 2.59 26.77
C GLN A 63 10.02 1.70 26.25
N ARG A 64 8.82 2.22 26.18
CA ARG A 64 7.66 1.57 25.54
C ARG A 64 7.80 1.69 24.05
N GLY A 65 7.16 0.79 23.31
CA GLY A 65 6.97 0.97 21.87
C GLY A 65 6.06 2.17 21.58
N ASP A 66 6.10 2.69 20.38
CA ASP A 66 5.28 3.82 19.96
C ASP A 66 3.91 3.36 19.48
N PHE A 67 2.86 4.04 19.92
CA PHE A 67 1.49 3.79 19.47
C PHE A 67 0.98 4.99 18.68
N VAL A 68 0.39 4.72 17.52
CA VAL A 68 -0.12 5.74 16.61
C VAL A 68 -1.52 5.38 16.17
N VAL A 69 -2.44 6.34 16.20
CA VAL A 69 -3.79 6.24 15.62
C VAL A 69 -3.92 7.29 14.53
N VAL A 70 -4.38 6.88 13.35
CA VAL A 70 -4.50 7.78 12.19
C VAL A 70 -5.87 7.60 11.55
N PRO A 71 -6.72 8.62 11.52
CA PRO A 71 -7.86 8.68 10.63
C PRO A 71 -7.39 9.10 9.23
N ILE A 72 -7.79 8.36 8.20
CA ILE A 72 -7.42 8.62 6.81
C ILE A 72 -8.69 8.77 5.99
N PRO A 73 -9.02 9.98 5.55
CA PRO A 73 -10.08 10.16 4.57
C PRO A 73 -9.66 9.52 3.25
N ILE A 74 -10.57 8.84 2.61
CA ILE A 74 -10.39 8.26 1.27
C ILE A 74 -11.52 8.70 0.35
N SER A 75 -11.20 8.87 -0.92
CA SER A 75 -12.16 9.03 -2.00
C SER A 75 -11.57 8.45 -3.26
N ASN A 76 -12.30 7.58 -3.93
CA ASN A 76 -11.92 7.01 -5.22
C ASN A 76 -13.15 6.40 -5.91
N PRO A 77 -13.13 6.20 -7.24
CA PRO A 77 -14.30 5.70 -8.00
C PRO A 77 -14.78 4.30 -7.61
N THR A 78 -13.92 3.49 -6.98
CA THR A 78 -14.24 2.10 -6.63
C THR A 78 -15.02 1.97 -5.33
N LEU A 79 -14.72 2.82 -4.34
CA LEU A 79 -15.25 2.73 -2.97
C LEU A 79 -16.00 3.99 -2.54
N ASP A 80 -16.13 4.98 -3.44
CA ASP A 80 -16.65 6.31 -3.12
C ASP A 80 -15.83 7.01 -2.03
N THR A 81 -16.49 7.84 -1.23
CA THR A 81 -15.88 8.58 -0.13
C THR A 81 -16.02 7.79 1.17
N GLY A 82 -14.98 7.80 1.98
CA GLY A 82 -14.99 7.06 3.22
C GLY A 82 -13.90 7.45 4.19
N LEU A 83 -13.85 6.71 5.29
CA LEU A 83 -12.86 6.89 6.34
C LEU A 83 -12.20 5.54 6.65
N VAL A 84 -10.87 5.53 6.67
CA VAL A 84 -10.09 4.46 7.28
C VAL A 84 -9.59 4.95 8.63
N VAL A 85 -9.81 4.18 9.68
CA VAL A 85 -9.19 4.41 10.99
C VAL A 85 -8.22 3.28 11.25
N GLY A 86 -6.95 3.65 11.41
CA GLY A 86 -5.87 2.71 11.69
C GLY A 86 -5.21 2.98 13.04
N ALA A 87 -4.82 1.92 13.75
CA ALA A 87 -4.00 1.98 14.94
C ALA A 87 -2.79 1.06 14.76
N ALA A 88 -1.60 1.56 15.05
CA ALA A 88 -0.35 0.82 14.90
C ALA A 88 0.50 0.90 16.17
N TYR A 89 1.06 -0.24 16.55
CA TYR A 89 2.03 -0.37 17.63
C TYR A 89 3.38 -0.77 17.05
N PHE A 90 4.36 0.12 17.18
CA PHE A 90 5.75 -0.11 16.80
C PHE A 90 6.51 -0.70 17.97
N TYR A 91 7.12 -1.86 17.71
CA TYR A 91 7.92 -2.52 18.73
C TYR A 91 9.22 -1.77 18.98
N LYS A 92 9.60 -1.74 20.25
CA LYS A 92 10.87 -1.16 20.67
C LYS A 92 12.06 -1.78 19.95
N GLN A 93 12.99 -0.94 19.57
CA GLN A 93 14.28 -1.33 18.99
C GLN A 93 15.43 -0.86 19.87
N THR A 94 16.54 -1.61 19.88
CA THR A 94 17.84 -1.10 20.36
C THR A 94 18.42 -0.10 19.35
N GLU A 95 19.37 0.72 19.76
CA GLU A 95 20.02 1.67 18.84
C GLU A 95 20.73 0.95 17.67
N GLU A 96 21.26 -0.24 17.91
CA GLU A 96 21.84 -1.08 16.85
C GLU A 96 20.78 -1.57 15.86
N GLN A 97 19.61 -1.97 16.37
CA GLN A 97 18.50 -2.43 15.52
C GLN A 97 17.93 -1.29 14.67
N LYS A 98 17.80 -0.08 15.21
CA LYS A 98 17.34 1.10 14.46
C LYS A 98 18.21 1.40 13.24
N LYS A 99 19.53 1.21 13.37
CA LYS A 99 20.47 1.40 12.24
C LYS A 99 20.42 0.27 11.20
N ALA A 100 19.94 -0.91 11.57
CA ALA A 100 20.09 -2.12 10.75
C ALA A 100 18.77 -2.61 10.13
N GLN A 101 17.62 -2.28 10.72
CA GLN A 101 16.30 -2.79 10.28
C GLN A 101 15.16 -1.86 10.68
N PRO A 102 14.05 -1.86 9.92
CA PRO A 102 12.83 -1.18 10.31
C PRO A 102 12.25 -1.73 11.62
N ALA A 103 11.46 -0.93 12.33
CA ALA A 103 10.71 -1.39 13.49
C ALA A 103 9.66 -2.44 13.07
N SER A 104 9.56 -3.52 13.83
CA SER A 104 8.43 -4.44 13.69
C SER A 104 7.14 -3.71 14.13
N VAL A 105 6.01 -4.03 13.49
CA VAL A 105 4.75 -3.35 13.74
C VAL A 105 3.58 -4.32 13.75
N THR A 106 2.67 -4.15 14.71
CA THR A 106 1.32 -4.70 14.67
C THR A 106 0.34 -3.58 14.45
N ALA A 107 -0.58 -3.77 13.52
CA ALA A 107 -1.57 -2.75 13.27
C ALA A 107 -2.94 -3.34 12.98
N VAL A 108 -3.98 -2.61 13.37
CA VAL A 108 -5.37 -2.90 13.10
C VAL A 108 -5.98 -1.70 12.39
N GLY A 109 -6.90 -1.96 11.46
CA GLY A 109 -7.59 -0.89 10.76
C GLY A 109 -8.96 -1.30 10.31
N GLY A 110 -9.88 -0.33 10.30
CA GLY A 110 -11.23 -0.45 9.80
C GLY A 110 -11.51 0.58 8.72
N LEU A 111 -12.35 0.19 7.76
CA LEU A 111 -12.84 1.01 6.65
C LEU A 111 -14.36 1.08 6.70
N TYR A 112 -14.90 2.27 6.46
CA TYR A 112 -16.31 2.48 6.13
C TYR A 112 -16.45 3.56 5.06
N THR A 113 -17.34 3.33 4.09
CA THR A 113 -17.51 4.22 2.94
C THR A 113 -19.00 4.55 2.69
N SER A 114 -19.24 5.59 1.92
CA SER A 114 -20.59 6.08 1.59
C SER A 114 -21.46 5.09 0.79
N ASN A 115 -20.81 4.15 0.07
CA ASN A 115 -21.52 3.06 -0.61
C ASN A 115 -21.73 1.83 0.28
N ASP A 116 -21.65 1.98 1.63
CA ASP A 116 -21.77 0.91 2.63
C ASP A 116 -20.71 -0.19 2.55
N SER A 117 -19.61 0.02 1.85
CA SER A 117 -18.48 -0.90 1.93
C SER A 117 -17.79 -0.78 3.29
N LYS A 118 -17.47 -1.92 3.89
CA LYS A 118 -16.80 -1.98 5.18
C LYS A 118 -15.76 -3.09 5.22
N ALA A 119 -14.68 -2.86 5.94
CA ALA A 119 -13.65 -3.85 6.16
C ALA A 119 -12.98 -3.65 7.50
N LEU A 120 -12.47 -4.76 8.07
CA LEU A 120 -11.64 -4.76 9.27
C LEU A 120 -10.44 -5.69 9.01
N GLY A 121 -9.26 -5.30 9.47
CA GLY A 121 -8.08 -6.12 9.29
C GLY A 121 -7.01 -5.87 10.33
N LEU A 122 -6.18 -6.89 10.54
CA LEU A 122 -4.98 -6.85 11.36
C LEU A 122 -3.79 -7.22 10.49
N VAL A 123 -2.69 -6.49 10.63
CA VAL A 123 -1.43 -6.73 9.93
C VAL A 123 -0.30 -6.83 10.95
N GLN A 124 0.57 -7.80 10.73
CA GLN A 124 1.81 -7.97 11.48
C GLN A 124 2.99 -7.90 10.52
N GLN A 125 3.96 -7.03 10.80
CA GLN A 125 5.24 -7.00 10.12
C GLN A 125 6.37 -7.20 11.11
N ASN A 126 7.27 -8.11 10.79
CA ASN A 126 8.43 -8.40 11.63
C ASN A 126 9.71 -8.34 10.81
N TYR A 127 10.76 -7.81 11.43
CA TYR A 127 12.11 -7.72 10.89
C TYR A 127 13.07 -8.31 11.91
N TRP A 128 13.93 -9.28 11.46
CA TRP A 128 14.86 -9.97 12.33
C TRP A 128 16.27 -10.03 11.73
N ARG A 129 17.25 -10.25 12.62
CA ARG A 129 18.64 -10.46 12.27
C ARG A 129 19.20 -9.39 11.34
N ASN A 130 19.04 -8.12 11.71
CA ASN A 130 19.50 -6.98 10.91
C ASN A 130 18.90 -6.98 9.51
N ASN A 131 17.58 -7.07 9.44
CA ASN A 131 16.80 -7.08 8.20
C ASN A 131 17.10 -8.26 7.25
N LYS A 132 17.72 -9.35 7.76
CA LYS A 132 17.95 -10.57 6.96
C LYS A 132 16.66 -11.36 6.73
N TRP A 133 15.71 -11.27 7.66
CA TRP A 133 14.41 -11.93 7.58
C TRP A 133 13.30 -10.89 7.72
N ARG A 134 12.28 -11.03 6.86
CA ARG A 134 11.07 -10.21 6.86
C ARG A 134 9.85 -11.11 6.86
N PHE A 135 8.93 -10.85 7.78
CA PHE A 135 7.62 -11.49 7.79
C PHE A 135 6.53 -10.43 7.62
N THR A 136 5.53 -10.73 6.81
CA THR A 136 4.29 -9.95 6.72
C THR A 136 3.12 -10.92 6.79
N GLY A 137 2.27 -10.76 7.79
CA GLY A 137 1.01 -11.47 7.93
C GLY A 137 -0.15 -10.49 7.93
N ALA A 138 -1.29 -10.90 7.41
CA ALA A 138 -2.52 -10.14 7.45
C ALA A 138 -3.72 -11.08 7.54
N ILE A 139 -4.70 -10.69 8.38
CA ILE A 139 -6.02 -11.34 8.44
C ILE A 139 -7.09 -10.25 8.43
N GLY A 140 -8.26 -10.55 7.92
CA GLY A 140 -9.35 -9.58 7.91
C GLY A 140 -10.64 -10.10 7.32
N ALA A 141 -11.66 -9.27 7.42
CA ALA A 141 -12.97 -9.45 6.85
C ALA A 141 -13.39 -8.20 6.08
N ALA A 142 -14.15 -8.37 5.01
CA ALA A 142 -14.68 -7.27 4.23
C ALA A 142 -16.06 -7.60 3.67
N ASP A 143 -16.87 -6.55 3.48
CA ASP A 143 -18.15 -6.55 2.80
C ASP A 143 -18.11 -5.33 1.87
N LEU A 144 -17.82 -5.56 0.59
CA LEU A 144 -17.59 -4.51 -0.39
C LEU A 144 -18.75 -4.47 -1.38
N ARG A 145 -19.24 -3.25 -1.63
CA ARG A 145 -20.19 -2.96 -2.68
C ARG A 145 -19.47 -2.24 -3.81
N LEU A 146 -19.48 -2.83 -4.98
CA LEU A 146 -18.71 -2.40 -6.14
C LEU A 146 -19.65 -2.26 -7.32
N SER A 147 -19.31 -1.42 -8.29
CA SER A 147 -19.97 -1.41 -9.59
C SER A 147 -19.06 -2.07 -10.62
N LEU A 148 -19.58 -2.97 -11.44
CA LEU A 148 -18.82 -3.65 -12.47
C LEU A 148 -18.76 -2.90 -13.80
N LEU A 149 -19.73 -2.01 -14.03
CA LEU A 149 -19.86 -1.28 -15.28
C LEU A 149 -19.99 0.20 -14.92
N SER A 150 -19.15 1.05 -15.49
CA SER A 150 -19.34 2.49 -15.41
C SER A 150 -20.58 2.89 -16.23
N SER A 151 -21.11 4.08 -15.97
CA SER A 151 -22.32 4.60 -16.64
C SER A 151 -22.25 4.58 -18.18
N ASP A 152 -21.04 4.60 -18.75
CA ASP A 152 -20.81 4.59 -20.20
C ASP A 152 -20.62 3.21 -20.80
N GLN A 153 -20.38 2.18 -20.00
CA GLN A 153 -20.24 0.78 -20.45
C GLN A 153 -21.45 -0.09 -20.07
N THR A 154 -22.58 0.50 -19.80
CA THR A 154 -23.78 -0.20 -19.40
C THR A 154 -24.36 -0.99 -20.59
N VAL A 155 -24.60 -2.28 -20.39
CA VAL A 155 -25.47 -3.04 -21.30
C VAL A 155 -26.87 -2.47 -21.16
N SER A 156 -27.32 -1.70 -22.15
CA SER A 156 -28.62 -1.04 -22.17
C SER A 156 -28.86 -0.01 -21.05
N GLY A 157 -27.82 0.72 -20.59
CA GLY A 157 -27.98 1.76 -19.55
C GLY A 157 -28.13 1.22 -18.12
N ARG A 158 -27.67 0.01 -17.84
CA ARG A 158 -27.82 -0.66 -16.54
C ARG A 158 -26.47 -0.83 -15.85
N SER A 159 -26.39 -0.49 -14.56
CA SER A 159 -25.27 -0.83 -13.70
C SER A 159 -25.51 -2.22 -13.08
N VAL A 160 -24.45 -3.02 -12.95
CA VAL A 160 -24.46 -4.25 -12.18
C VAL A 160 -23.76 -4.01 -10.87
N ASP A 161 -24.51 -4.04 -9.79
CA ASP A 161 -23.95 -3.96 -8.46
C ASP A 161 -23.34 -5.31 -8.07
N TRP A 162 -22.09 -5.27 -7.66
CA TRP A 162 -21.34 -6.46 -7.28
C TRP A 162 -20.94 -6.37 -5.81
N ARG A 163 -21.55 -7.20 -5.00
CA ARG A 163 -21.19 -7.32 -3.59
C ARG A 163 -20.24 -8.48 -3.39
N VAL A 164 -19.17 -8.24 -2.64
CA VAL A 164 -18.18 -9.25 -2.29
C VAL A 164 -17.96 -9.22 -0.79
N LYS A 165 -18.40 -10.26 -0.09
CA LYS A 165 -18.27 -10.39 1.37
C LYS A 165 -17.42 -11.60 1.71
N GLY A 166 -16.46 -11.46 2.63
CA GLY A 166 -15.65 -12.63 3.02
C GLY A 166 -14.49 -12.30 3.94
N ASN A 167 -13.73 -13.35 4.20
CA ASN A 167 -12.57 -13.33 5.07
C ASN A 167 -11.30 -13.65 4.27
N PHE A 168 -10.18 -13.11 4.74
CA PHE A 168 -8.89 -13.40 4.12
C PHE A 168 -7.79 -13.59 5.15
N ALA A 169 -6.82 -14.42 4.82
CA ALA A 169 -5.55 -14.55 5.51
C ALA A 169 -4.41 -14.56 4.49
N PHE A 170 -3.33 -13.90 4.84
CA PHE A 170 -2.12 -13.82 4.03
C PHE A 170 -0.89 -13.89 4.92
N ALA A 171 0.14 -14.62 4.50
CA ALA A 171 1.44 -14.61 5.12
C ALA A 171 2.55 -14.64 4.05
N LYS A 172 3.63 -13.89 4.28
CA LYS A 172 4.84 -13.86 3.45
C LYS A 172 6.06 -13.90 4.38
N LEU A 173 6.95 -14.84 4.16
CA LEU A 173 8.25 -14.92 4.82
C LEU A 173 9.33 -14.76 3.76
N SER A 174 10.20 -13.77 3.91
CA SER A 174 11.29 -13.49 2.97
C SER A 174 12.62 -13.44 3.67
N ARG A 175 13.66 -13.88 2.97
CA ARG A 175 15.06 -13.84 3.41
C ARG A 175 15.88 -12.99 2.45
N LYS A 176 16.78 -12.20 3.00
CA LYS A 176 17.77 -11.46 2.23
C LYS A 176 18.71 -12.44 1.51
N LEU A 177 18.80 -12.31 0.20
CA LEU A 177 19.65 -13.13 -0.67
C LEU A 177 21.02 -12.46 -0.83
N ALA A 178 21.03 -11.25 -1.41
CA ALA A 178 22.24 -10.45 -1.61
C ALA A 178 21.86 -8.97 -1.78
N GLY A 179 22.70 -8.05 -1.33
CA GLY A 179 22.47 -6.61 -1.48
C GLY A 179 21.08 -6.18 -1.02
N HIS A 180 20.25 -5.70 -1.94
CA HIS A 180 18.86 -5.29 -1.71
C HIS A 180 17.83 -6.35 -2.14
N TRP A 181 18.25 -7.55 -2.52
CA TRP A 181 17.39 -8.64 -2.96
C TRP A 181 16.89 -9.50 -1.81
N TYR A 182 15.59 -9.80 -1.85
CA TYR A 182 14.90 -10.72 -0.95
C TYR A 182 14.15 -11.76 -1.77
N GLY A 183 14.18 -13.01 -1.32
CA GLY A 183 13.37 -14.10 -1.85
C GLY A 183 12.57 -14.74 -0.73
N GLY A 184 11.37 -15.24 -1.03
CA GLY A 184 10.53 -15.80 0.00
C GLY A 184 9.34 -16.58 -0.52
N PHE A 185 8.61 -17.12 0.45
CA PHE A 185 7.37 -17.84 0.23
C PHE A 185 6.19 -17.00 0.72
N ASN A 186 5.07 -17.15 0.05
CA ASN A 186 3.81 -16.56 0.48
C ASN A 186 2.69 -17.61 0.48
N MET A 187 1.70 -17.39 1.33
CA MET A 187 0.45 -18.12 1.36
C MET A 187 -0.73 -17.16 1.40
N ARG A 188 -1.85 -17.60 0.84
CA ARG A 188 -3.09 -16.83 0.84
C ARG A 188 -4.27 -17.76 0.96
N VAL A 189 -5.21 -17.42 1.83
CA VAL A 189 -6.52 -18.06 1.92
C VAL A 189 -7.56 -16.95 1.85
N VAL A 190 -8.58 -17.15 1.03
CA VAL A 190 -9.73 -16.25 0.90
C VAL A 190 -10.98 -17.10 0.84
N ASP A 191 -11.97 -16.72 1.61
CA ASP A 191 -13.31 -17.30 1.60
C ASP A 191 -14.28 -16.16 1.31
N ALA A 192 -14.95 -16.19 0.15
CA ALA A 192 -15.70 -15.05 -0.37
C ALA A 192 -17.04 -15.45 -0.94
N ASP A 193 -18.10 -14.84 -0.41
CA ASP A 193 -19.43 -14.81 -1.01
C ASP A 193 -19.49 -13.63 -1.97
N GLN A 194 -19.89 -13.85 -3.21
CA GLN A 194 -20.13 -12.81 -4.19
C GLN A 194 -21.58 -12.89 -4.69
N SER A 195 -22.23 -11.75 -4.81
CA SER A 195 -23.57 -11.61 -5.34
C SER A 195 -23.64 -10.45 -6.33
N PHE A 196 -24.51 -10.60 -7.34
CA PHE A 196 -24.71 -9.61 -8.40
C PHE A 196 -26.17 -9.21 -8.38
N GLU A 197 -26.43 -7.91 -8.22
CA GLU A 197 -27.75 -7.32 -8.26
C GLU A 197 -27.87 -6.46 -9.54
N ILE A 198 -28.85 -6.77 -10.37
CA ILE A 198 -29.17 -5.97 -11.55
C ILE A 198 -30.26 -4.96 -11.14
N SER A 199 -30.02 -3.68 -11.37
CA SER A 199 -30.91 -2.57 -10.97
C SER A 199 -32.21 -2.53 -11.79
N GLU A 200 -33.02 -3.60 -11.73
CA GLU A 200 -34.40 -3.59 -12.23
C GLU A 200 -35.37 -4.26 -11.26
N PRO A 201 -36.55 -3.65 -11.02
CA PRO A 201 -37.56 -4.18 -10.07
C PRO A 201 -38.22 -5.48 -10.47
N SER A 202 -38.03 -5.96 -11.71
CA SER A 202 -38.80 -7.09 -12.27
C SER A 202 -37.99 -8.38 -12.50
N ALA A 203 -36.67 -8.38 -12.31
CA ALA A 203 -35.84 -9.58 -12.49
C ALA A 203 -34.82 -9.66 -11.31
N GLY A 204 -35.29 -10.08 -10.16
CA GLY A 204 -34.42 -10.41 -9.04
C GLY A 204 -33.65 -11.72 -9.35
N PHE A 205 -32.61 -11.66 -10.14
CA PHE A 205 -31.59 -12.70 -10.23
C PHE A 205 -30.50 -12.43 -9.24
N ASP A 206 -30.55 -13.06 -8.08
CA ASP A 206 -29.40 -13.18 -7.19
C ASP A 206 -28.53 -14.33 -7.69
N LEU A 207 -27.48 -13.99 -8.43
CA LEU A 207 -26.44 -14.94 -8.85
C LEU A 207 -25.35 -14.94 -7.78
N GLY A 208 -25.63 -15.54 -6.62
CA GLY A 208 -24.66 -15.70 -5.55
C GLY A 208 -23.75 -16.91 -5.78
N SER A 209 -22.48 -16.80 -5.47
CA SER A 209 -21.56 -17.94 -5.35
C SER A 209 -20.58 -17.72 -4.21
N THR A 210 -20.37 -18.76 -3.40
CA THR A 210 -19.28 -18.80 -2.41
C THR A 210 -18.09 -19.46 -3.09
N VAL A 211 -16.93 -18.81 -3.06
CA VAL A 211 -15.69 -19.33 -3.63
C VAL A 211 -14.56 -19.18 -2.62
N ARG A 212 -13.97 -20.30 -2.29
CA ARG A 212 -12.76 -20.37 -1.48
C ARG A 212 -11.54 -20.51 -2.36
N SER A 213 -10.50 -19.73 -2.08
CA SER A 213 -9.20 -19.83 -2.72
C SER A 213 -8.11 -19.98 -1.69
N ALA A 214 -7.32 -21.04 -1.83
CA ALA A 214 -6.15 -21.31 -0.98
C ALA A 214 -4.94 -21.58 -1.87
N GLY A 215 -3.84 -20.91 -1.61
CA GLY A 215 -2.65 -21.00 -2.46
C GLY A 215 -1.36 -20.77 -1.74
N LEU A 216 -0.31 -21.40 -2.25
CA LEU A 216 1.09 -21.20 -1.87
C LEU A 216 1.86 -20.59 -3.04
N GLY A 217 2.88 -19.82 -2.73
CA GLY A 217 3.62 -19.12 -3.76
C GLY A 217 5.01 -18.70 -3.37
N VAL A 218 5.70 -18.12 -4.34
CA VAL A 218 7.03 -17.58 -4.19
C VAL A 218 7.04 -16.09 -4.54
N ALA A 219 7.97 -15.34 -3.93
CA ALA A 219 8.13 -13.94 -4.15
C ALA A 219 9.60 -13.56 -4.23
N VAL A 220 9.93 -12.65 -5.15
CA VAL A 220 11.24 -12.00 -5.23
C VAL A 220 11.03 -10.50 -5.14
N GLU A 221 11.86 -9.82 -4.36
CA GLU A 221 11.76 -8.38 -4.12
C GLU A 221 13.16 -7.76 -4.13
N PHE A 222 13.31 -6.64 -4.80
CA PHE A 222 14.46 -5.75 -4.73
C PHE A 222 13.98 -4.40 -4.21
N ASP A 223 14.57 -3.89 -3.13
CA ASP A 223 14.18 -2.61 -2.55
C ASP A 223 15.43 -1.79 -2.17
N ALA A 224 15.74 -0.81 -3.02
CA ALA A 224 16.82 0.14 -2.85
C ALA A 224 16.30 1.59 -2.84
N ARG A 225 15.07 1.80 -2.36
CA ARG A 225 14.48 3.13 -2.19
C ARG A 225 15.07 3.82 -0.96
N ASP A 226 15.24 5.14 -1.05
CA ASP A 226 15.68 5.98 0.06
C ASP A 226 14.63 6.01 1.19
N MET A 227 13.34 6.12 0.83
CA MET A 227 12.24 6.07 1.80
C MET A 227 10.98 5.47 1.14
N PRO A 228 10.46 4.33 1.64
CA PRO A 228 9.33 3.65 0.99
C PRO A 228 8.03 4.44 0.90
N LEU A 229 7.81 5.45 1.77
CA LEU A 229 6.59 6.26 1.85
C LEU A 229 6.48 7.35 0.82
N ASN A 230 7.58 8.01 0.56
CA ASN A 230 7.69 9.09 -0.38
C ASN A 230 9.13 9.10 -0.89
N THR A 231 9.34 8.23 -1.86
CA THR A 231 10.65 7.95 -2.44
C THR A 231 11.06 9.10 -3.35
N TYR A 232 12.27 9.59 -3.16
CA TYR A 232 12.88 10.58 -4.04
C TYR A 232 13.90 9.94 -4.98
N SER A 233 14.59 8.92 -4.48
CA SER A 233 15.60 8.21 -5.28
C SER A 233 15.60 6.71 -5.00
N GLY A 234 16.03 5.93 -6.01
CA GLY A 234 16.17 4.50 -5.86
C GLY A 234 15.21 3.71 -6.76
N ARG A 235 15.17 2.41 -6.54
CA ARG A 235 14.39 1.46 -7.35
C ARG A 235 13.72 0.41 -6.48
N TYR A 236 12.59 -0.04 -6.96
CA TYR A 236 11.83 -1.13 -6.37
C TYR A 236 11.39 -2.12 -7.45
N PHE A 237 11.60 -3.39 -7.21
CA PHE A 237 11.07 -4.46 -8.06
C PHE A 237 10.42 -5.52 -7.18
N LYS A 238 9.32 -6.07 -7.65
CA LYS A 238 8.62 -7.16 -6.99
C LYS A 238 8.00 -8.08 -8.03
N ALA A 239 8.24 -9.37 -7.88
CA ALA A 239 7.55 -10.42 -8.65
C ALA A 239 7.01 -11.46 -7.67
N ASP A 240 5.75 -11.85 -7.85
CA ASP A 240 5.09 -12.89 -7.07
C ASP A 240 4.47 -13.92 -8.04
N ALA A 241 4.57 -15.19 -7.68
CA ALA A 241 3.80 -16.27 -8.25
C ALA A 241 3.02 -16.96 -7.12
N LEU A 242 1.73 -17.21 -7.32
CA LEU A 242 0.85 -17.90 -6.37
C LEU A 242 0.07 -18.98 -7.10
N PHE A 243 0.08 -20.18 -6.56
CA PHE A 243 -0.58 -21.35 -7.09
C PHE A 243 -1.70 -21.75 -6.12
N ASN A 244 -2.94 -21.58 -6.56
CA ASN A 244 -4.13 -22.01 -5.83
C ASN A 244 -4.50 -23.41 -6.32
N ASP A 245 -4.77 -24.32 -5.40
CA ASP A 245 -4.99 -25.72 -5.71
C ASP A 245 -6.01 -26.36 -4.77
N GLU A 246 -6.82 -27.27 -5.28
CA GLU A 246 -7.84 -28.00 -4.52
C GLU A 246 -7.22 -28.77 -3.34
N SER A 247 -6.00 -29.29 -3.49
CA SER A 247 -5.28 -30.00 -2.40
C SER A 247 -4.95 -29.09 -1.22
N LEU A 248 -4.92 -27.76 -1.42
CA LEU A 248 -4.74 -26.74 -0.39
C LEU A 248 -6.07 -26.22 0.19
N GLY A 249 -7.20 -26.75 -0.29
CA GLY A 249 -8.54 -26.35 0.09
C GLY A 249 -9.11 -25.19 -0.74
N SER A 250 -8.61 -24.99 -1.95
CA SER A 250 -9.22 -24.08 -2.94
C SER A 250 -10.37 -24.81 -3.66
N ASP A 251 -11.44 -24.09 -4.00
CA ASP A 251 -12.52 -24.65 -4.83
C ASP A 251 -12.09 -24.77 -6.29
N ASP A 252 -11.19 -23.88 -6.73
CA ASP A 252 -10.69 -23.81 -8.09
C ASP A 252 -9.15 -23.89 -8.13
N THR A 253 -8.63 -24.56 -9.18
CA THR A 253 -7.19 -24.57 -9.46
C THR A 253 -6.82 -23.48 -10.47
N TYR A 254 -5.96 -22.54 -10.04
CA TYR A 254 -5.46 -21.46 -10.89
C TYR A 254 -4.14 -20.88 -10.41
N GLN A 255 -3.41 -20.26 -11.33
CA GLN A 255 -2.14 -19.58 -11.05
C GLN A 255 -2.30 -18.06 -11.20
N SER A 256 -1.56 -17.31 -10.37
CA SER A 256 -1.54 -15.86 -10.37
C SER A 256 -0.11 -15.34 -10.36
N TYR A 257 0.26 -14.59 -11.37
CA TYR A 257 1.55 -13.94 -11.50
C TYR A 257 1.38 -12.43 -11.41
N SER A 258 2.23 -11.75 -10.66
CA SER A 258 2.24 -10.30 -10.59
C SER A 258 3.66 -9.74 -10.61
N LEU A 259 3.82 -8.60 -11.28
CA LEU A 259 5.08 -7.89 -11.41
C LEU A 259 4.84 -6.41 -11.17
N ALA A 260 5.76 -5.78 -10.42
CA ALA A 260 5.81 -4.34 -10.27
C ALA A 260 7.27 -3.86 -10.33
N TYR A 261 7.52 -2.82 -11.11
CA TYR A 261 8.81 -2.15 -11.15
C TYR A 261 8.58 -0.64 -10.98
N ARG A 262 9.36 -0.01 -10.10
CA ARG A 262 9.31 1.42 -9.83
C ARG A 262 10.72 1.99 -9.86
N SER A 263 10.86 3.19 -10.41
CA SER A 263 12.12 3.92 -10.39
C SER A 263 11.87 5.39 -10.08
N TYR A 264 12.77 5.97 -9.30
CA TYR A 264 12.66 7.33 -8.79
C TYR A 264 13.97 8.06 -9.02
N HIS A 265 13.86 9.25 -9.58
CA HIS A 265 14.99 10.08 -9.94
C HIS A 265 14.78 11.49 -9.42
N GLU A 266 15.57 11.90 -8.46
CA GLU A 266 15.63 13.29 -8.00
C GLU A 266 16.41 14.10 -9.05
N LEU A 267 15.67 14.82 -9.89
CA LEU A 267 16.24 15.62 -10.97
C LEU A 267 16.84 16.93 -10.45
N THR A 268 16.19 17.51 -9.42
CA THR A 268 16.65 18.67 -8.67
C THR A 268 16.19 18.54 -7.22
N ASP A 269 16.68 19.39 -6.33
CA ASP A 269 16.25 19.42 -4.92
C ASP A 269 14.73 19.58 -4.73
N SER A 270 14.02 20.03 -5.76
CA SER A 270 12.57 20.26 -5.72
C SER A 270 11.76 19.35 -6.65
N LEU A 271 12.39 18.63 -7.57
CA LEU A 271 11.70 17.85 -8.60
C LEU A 271 12.14 16.39 -8.63
N VAL A 272 11.18 15.49 -8.41
CA VAL A 272 11.37 14.03 -8.56
C VAL A 272 10.57 13.53 -9.75
N LEU A 273 11.22 12.78 -10.63
CA LEU A 273 10.57 12.01 -11.69
C LEU A 273 10.46 10.55 -11.22
N ALA A 274 9.23 10.06 -11.13
CA ALA A 274 8.93 8.69 -10.75
C ALA A 274 8.20 7.98 -11.88
N TRP A 275 8.43 6.68 -12.05
CA TRP A 275 7.67 5.87 -12.99
C TRP A 275 7.49 4.45 -12.47
N GLU A 276 6.39 3.83 -12.89
CA GLU A 276 5.97 2.49 -12.49
C GLU A 276 5.52 1.69 -13.70
N LEU A 277 5.90 0.42 -13.72
CA LEU A 277 5.35 -0.61 -14.60
C LEU A 277 4.72 -1.69 -13.75
N GLN A 278 3.54 -2.14 -14.13
CA GLN A 278 2.84 -3.25 -13.49
C GLN A 278 2.38 -4.26 -14.53
N GLY A 279 2.41 -5.52 -14.15
CA GLY A 279 1.87 -6.63 -14.93
C GLY A 279 1.16 -7.62 -14.02
N CYS A 280 0.09 -8.22 -14.53
CA CYS A 280 -0.63 -9.31 -13.91
C CYS A 280 -1.03 -10.30 -14.99
N ALA A 281 -0.83 -11.59 -14.71
CA ALA A 281 -1.29 -12.67 -15.58
C ALA A 281 -1.85 -13.80 -14.71
N LYS A 282 -2.95 -14.40 -15.16
CA LYS A 282 -3.60 -15.50 -14.45
C LYS A 282 -4.07 -16.57 -15.43
N GLY A 283 -3.92 -17.83 -15.01
CA GLY A 283 -4.35 -19.00 -15.79
C GLY A 283 -5.19 -19.95 -14.94
N GLY A 284 -6.09 -20.67 -15.59
CA GLY A 284 -7.02 -21.61 -14.94
C GLY A 284 -8.40 -21.01 -14.69
N ALA A 285 -9.15 -21.60 -13.74
CA ALA A 285 -10.47 -21.17 -13.33
C ALA A 285 -10.38 -20.05 -12.29
N ILE A 286 -10.40 -18.81 -12.76
CA ILE A 286 -10.13 -17.63 -11.93
C ILE A 286 -11.46 -17.07 -11.42
N PRO A 287 -11.69 -16.97 -10.10
CA PRO A 287 -12.86 -16.28 -9.59
C PRO A 287 -12.79 -14.78 -9.93
N LEU A 288 -13.94 -14.16 -10.25
CA LEU A 288 -13.99 -12.75 -10.70
C LEU A 288 -13.34 -11.79 -9.73
N TRP A 289 -13.52 -11.99 -8.43
CA TRP A 289 -12.92 -11.15 -7.40
C TRP A 289 -11.37 -11.21 -7.35
N ASP A 290 -10.75 -12.22 -8.01
CA ASP A 290 -9.30 -12.34 -8.14
C ASP A 290 -8.83 -12.06 -9.58
N ALA A 291 -9.65 -11.51 -10.47
CA ALA A 291 -9.22 -11.12 -11.82
C ALA A 291 -8.08 -10.08 -11.78
N CYS A 292 -7.27 -10.04 -12.83
CA CYS A 292 -6.31 -8.95 -13.01
C CYS A 292 -7.03 -7.63 -13.25
N MET A 293 -6.52 -6.54 -12.69
CA MET A 293 -7.07 -5.20 -12.82
C MET A 293 -5.99 -4.16 -13.09
N ILE A 294 -6.34 -3.08 -13.77
CA ILE A 294 -5.47 -1.95 -14.01
C ILE A 294 -5.51 -1.03 -12.78
N LYS A 295 -4.34 -0.65 -12.25
CA LYS A 295 -4.21 0.18 -11.05
C LYS A 295 -3.73 1.58 -11.40
N LEU A 296 -4.41 2.24 -12.29
CA LEU A 296 -4.19 3.64 -12.64
C LEU A 296 -5.27 4.52 -12.00
N ARG A 297 -5.05 5.83 -12.00
CA ARG A 297 -6.03 6.81 -11.52
C ARG A 297 -6.97 7.22 -12.65
N GLY A 298 -8.19 7.64 -12.34
CA GLY A 298 -9.14 8.18 -13.31
C GLY A 298 -10.32 7.27 -13.63
N PHE A 299 -10.34 6.02 -13.13
CA PHE A 299 -11.45 5.07 -13.29
C PHE A 299 -11.51 4.10 -12.10
N SER A 300 -12.60 3.35 -12.00
CA SER A 300 -12.73 2.28 -11.01
C SER A 300 -11.83 1.10 -11.39
N VAL A 301 -11.23 0.44 -10.39
CA VAL A 301 -10.46 -0.78 -10.64
C VAL A 301 -11.31 -1.93 -11.18
N THR A 302 -12.63 -1.84 -11.06
CA THR A 302 -13.60 -2.81 -11.55
C THR A 302 -14.00 -2.59 -13.00
N ASP A 303 -13.68 -1.44 -13.59
CA ASP A 303 -14.02 -1.13 -14.98
C ASP A 303 -13.25 -2.00 -15.98
N TYR A 304 -12.03 -2.40 -15.62
CA TYR A 304 -11.15 -3.15 -16.51
C TYR A 304 -10.60 -4.40 -15.82
N LEU A 305 -11.35 -5.47 -15.87
CA LEU A 305 -11.01 -6.79 -15.34
C LEU A 305 -10.66 -7.78 -16.46
N GLY A 306 -9.58 -8.54 -16.27
CA GLY A 306 -9.17 -9.55 -17.26
C GLY A 306 -8.32 -10.65 -16.67
N LYS A 307 -7.89 -11.58 -17.51
CA LYS A 307 -6.89 -12.59 -17.13
C LYS A 307 -5.47 -12.04 -17.18
N GLU A 308 -5.26 -11.00 -17.97
CA GLU A 308 -3.98 -10.33 -18.12
C GLU A 308 -4.17 -8.81 -18.10
N THR A 309 -3.27 -8.11 -17.42
CA THR A 309 -3.19 -6.65 -17.46
C THR A 309 -1.73 -6.21 -17.49
N ALA A 310 -1.47 -5.14 -18.23
CA ALA A 310 -0.21 -4.41 -18.17
C ALA A 310 -0.50 -2.92 -18.04
N SER A 311 0.28 -2.21 -17.24
CA SER A 311 0.15 -0.76 -17.13
C SER A 311 1.48 -0.10 -16.87
N GLY A 312 1.59 1.15 -17.30
CA GLY A 312 2.73 2.01 -17.03
C GLY A 312 2.26 3.42 -16.73
N GLN A 313 2.94 4.10 -15.83
CA GLN A 313 2.69 5.49 -15.51
C GLN A 313 3.97 6.23 -15.15
N VAL A 314 3.98 7.52 -15.41
CA VAL A 314 5.04 8.47 -15.06
C VAL A 314 4.43 9.59 -14.23
N GLU A 315 5.19 10.09 -13.27
CA GLU A 315 4.76 11.11 -12.34
C GLU A 315 5.91 12.09 -12.07
N ALA A 316 5.66 13.39 -12.30
CA ALA A 316 6.54 14.48 -11.91
C ALA A 316 6.04 15.08 -10.60
N ARG A 317 6.85 14.98 -9.54
CA ARG A 317 6.55 15.47 -8.19
C ARG A 317 7.37 16.72 -7.91
N TRP A 318 6.71 17.87 -7.83
CA TRP A 318 7.34 19.14 -7.60
C TRP A 318 7.08 19.66 -6.19
N ARG A 319 8.12 19.79 -5.37
CA ARG A 319 8.08 20.38 -4.03
C ARG A 319 8.15 21.89 -4.14
N LEU A 320 7.05 22.59 -3.86
CA LEU A 320 6.99 24.05 -3.86
C LEU A 320 7.68 24.66 -2.64
N ASN A 321 7.53 23.97 -1.51
CA ASN A 321 8.16 24.31 -0.24
C ASN A 321 8.19 23.07 0.67
N GLU A 322 8.53 23.23 1.95
CA GLU A 322 8.66 22.14 2.92
C GLU A 322 7.37 21.34 3.18
N ARG A 323 6.19 21.89 2.84
CA ARG A 323 4.90 21.23 3.09
C ARG A 323 4.07 21.00 1.84
N TRP A 324 4.15 21.90 0.87
CA TRP A 324 3.31 21.86 -0.31
C TRP A 324 4.06 21.35 -1.53
N GLY A 325 3.40 20.52 -2.30
CA GLY A 325 3.88 20.03 -3.58
C GLY A 325 2.75 19.89 -4.58
N LEU A 326 3.13 19.85 -5.83
CA LEU A 326 2.28 19.58 -6.98
C LEU A 326 2.77 18.31 -7.66
N VAL A 327 1.84 17.60 -8.29
CA VAL A 327 2.14 16.40 -9.06
C VAL A 327 1.40 16.49 -10.39
N GLY A 328 2.10 16.15 -11.47
CA GLY A 328 1.51 15.85 -12.76
C GLY A 328 1.81 14.41 -13.13
N PHE A 329 0.84 13.70 -13.72
CA PHE A 329 1.02 12.30 -14.07
C PHE A 329 0.31 11.93 -15.36
N ALA A 330 0.85 10.91 -16.03
CA ALA A 330 0.23 10.27 -17.17
C ALA A 330 0.60 8.78 -17.19
N GLY A 331 -0.30 7.97 -17.73
CA GLY A 331 -0.11 6.53 -17.84
C GLY A 331 -1.05 5.90 -18.85
N THR A 332 -0.85 4.63 -19.08
CA THR A 332 -1.72 3.81 -19.92
C THR A 332 -1.78 2.38 -19.38
N GLY A 333 -2.91 1.73 -19.58
CA GLY A 333 -3.13 0.34 -19.25
C GLY A 333 -3.67 -0.45 -20.43
N TYR A 334 -3.52 -1.77 -20.34
CA TYR A 334 -4.03 -2.75 -21.30
C TYR A 334 -4.63 -3.90 -20.54
N VAL A 335 -5.74 -4.44 -21.04
CA VAL A 335 -6.43 -5.58 -20.43
C VAL A 335 -6.79 -6.61 -21.50
N GLY A 336 -6.62 -7.87 -21.18
CA GLY A 336 -6.92 -8.97 -22.10
C GLY A 336 -7.37 -10.24 -21.38
N THR A 337 -8.02 -11.13 -22.13
CA THR A 337 -8.41 -12.46 -21.68
C THR A 337 -7.34 -13.53 -21.99
N SER A 338 -6.34 -13.16 -22.80
CA SER A 338 -5.18 -13.98 -23.17
C SER A 338 -4.03 -13.07 -23.67
N TYR A 339 -2.80 -13.62 -23.77
CA TYR A 339 -1.62 -12.89 -24.25
C TYR A 339 -1.82 -12.28 -25.64
N SER A 340 -2.52 -12.94 -26.54
CA SER A 340 -2.85 -12.39 -27.86
C SER A 340 -3.82 -11.21 -27.74
N SER A 341 -4.86 -11.33 -26.91
CA SER A 341 -5.88 -10.28 -26.77
C SER A 341 -5.34 -9.02 -26.08
N ILE A 342 -4.39 -9.13 -25.16
CA ILE A 342 -3.78 -7.94 -24.55
C ILE A 342 -2.95 -7.14 -25.56
N ARG A 343 -2.34 -7.80 -26.56
CA ARG A 343 -1.58 -7.11 -27.61
C ARG A 343 -2.46 -6.36 -28.61
N GLU A 344 -3.71 -6.78 -28.73
CA GLU A 344 -4.69 -6.19 -29.65
C GLU A 344 -5.63 -5.22 -28.91
N SER A 345 -5.57 -5.17 -27.56
CA SER A 345 -6.40 -4.28 -26.77
C SER A 345 -6.05 -2.81 -26.97
N GLU A 346 -7.07 -1.96 -26.96
CA GLU A 346 -6.86 -0.51 -27.00
C GLU A 346 -6.21 0.00 -25.70
N PRO A 347 -5.32 1.02 -25.81
CA PRO A 347 -4.75 1.65 -24.64
C PRO A 347 -5.82 2.39 -23.82
N ILE A 348 -5.81 2.18 -22.50
CA ILE A 348 -6.67 2.86 -21.55
C ILE A 348 -5.84 3.97 -20.92
N PRO A 349 -6.02 5.23 -21.33
CA PRO A 349 -5.22 6.35 -20.86
C PRO A 349 -5.63 6.74 -19.43
N SER A 350 -4.67 7.30 -18.69
CA SER A 350 -4.87 7.90 -17.38
C SER A 350 -3.93 9.09 -17.26
N TYR A 351 -4.44 10.27 -16.96
CA TYR A 351 -3.62 11.47 -16.77
C TYR A 351 -4.29 12.41 -15.78
N GLY A 352 -3.50 13.32 -15.23
CA GLY A 352 -4.05 14.27 -14.27
C GLY A 352 -2.98 15.04 -13.51
N ALA A 353 -3.46 15.73 -12.50
CA ALA A 353 -2.65 16.52 -11.60
C ALA A 353 -3.14 16.40 -10.16
N GLY A 354 -2.27 16.71 -9.22
CA GLY A 354 -2.64 16.65 -7.81
C GLY A 354 -1.84 17.58 -6.93
N VAL A 355 -2.34 17.73 -5.72
CA VAL A 355 -1.72 18.52 -4.66
C VAL A 355 -1.23 17.58 -3.57
N ARG A 356 -0.10 17.93 -2.98
CA ARG A 356 0.49 17.24 -1.84
C ARG A 356 0.60 18.19 -0.67
N PHE A 357 0.23 17.71 0.51
CA PHE A 357 0.47 18.39 1.77
C PHE A 357 1.21 17.47 2.73
N MET A 358 2.43 17.80 3.06
CA MET A 358 3.27 16.99 3.94
C MET A 358 2.83 17.14 5.40
N VAL A 359 2.09 16.15 5.86
CA VAL A 359 1.54 16.10 7.22
C VAL A 359 2.66 15.83 8.23
N LEU A 360 3.53 14.86 7.94
CA LEU A 360 4.62 14.47 8.83
C LEU A 360 5.97 14.55 8.10
N LYS A 361 6.73 15.64 8.33
CA LYS A 361 8.01 15.90 7.66
C LYS A 361 9.06 14.83 7.94
N ALA A 362 9.20 14.42 9.21
CA ALA A 362 10.21 13.43 9.61
C ALA A 362 10.07 12.08 8.90
N LYS A 363 8.88 11.77 8.39
CA LYS A 363 8.58 10.52 7.69
C LYS A 363 8.12 10.75 6.24
N ARG A 364 8.19 11.97 5.74
CA ARG A 364 7.75 12.40 4.40
C ARG A 364 6.33 11.92 4.06
N ILE A 365 5.41 11.92 5.04
CA ILE A 365 4.03 11.49 4.83
C ILE A 365 3.21 12.62 4.25
N ASN A 366 2.68 12.41 3.04
CA ASN A 366 1.81 13.34 2.35
C ASN A 366 0.33 12.95 2.49
N LEU A 367 -0.53 13.92 2.69
CA LEU A 367 -1.93 13.87 2.26
C LEU A 367 -1.95 14.26 0.79
N ARG A 368 -2.59 13.48 -0.06
CA ARG A 368 -2.70 13.75 -1.50
C ARG A 368 -4.14 13.92 -1.93
N ILE A 369 -4.35 14.81 -2.89
CA ILE A 369 -5.58 14.97 -3.64
C ILE A 369 -5.19 14.97 -5.11
N ASP A 370 -5.66 13.98 -5.86
CA ASP A 370 -5.39 13.84 -7.30
C ASP A 370 -6.69 13.97 -8.08
N PHE A 371 -6.69 14.82 -9.10
CA PHE A 371 -7.71 14.89 -10.14
C PHE A 371 -7.20 14.11 -11.34
N ALA A 372 -7.92 13.09 -11.73
CA ALA A 372 -7.51 12.19 -12.78
C ALA A 372 -8.61 12.02 -13.82
N ARG A 373 -8.22 11.88 -15.07
CA ARG A 373 -9.08 11.62 -16.22
C ARG A 373 -8.61 10.38 -16.96
N SER A 374 -9.58 9.59 -17.41
CA SER A 374 -9.40 8.49 -18.34
C SER A 374 -10.23 8.71 -19.62
N LYS A 375 -10.35 7.68 -20.48
CA LYS A 375 -11.13 7.75 -21.72
C LYS A 375 -12.58 8.17 -21.48
N ASP A 376 -13.22 7.55 -20.50
CA ASP A 376 -14.67 7.63 -20.29
C ASP A 376 -15.06 8.08 -18.87
N SER A 377 -14.10 8.51 -18.05
CA SER A 377 -14.36 8.85 -16.66
C SER A 377 -13.38 9.88 -16.09
N ASP A 378 -13.87 10.63 -15.12
CA ASP A 378 -13.08 11.55 -14.29
C ASP A 378 -13.17 11.07 -12.82
N ALA A 379 -12.10 11.23 -12.08
CA ALA A 379 -12.04 10.80 -10.69
C ALA A 379 -11.25 11.76 -9.80
N VAL A 380 -11.69 11.85 -8.56
CA VAL A 380 -10.95 12.50 -7.48
C VAL A 380 -10.46 11.42 -6.53
N HIS A 381 -9.16 11.39 -6.27
CA HIS A 381 -8.54 10.48 -5.32
C HIS A 381 -8.00 11.25 -4.13
N VAL A 382 -8.49 10.93 -2.95
CA VAL A 382 -7.95 11.43 -1.67
C VAL A 382 -7.32 10.27 -0.92
N ALA A 383 -6.08 10.41 -0.52
CA ALA A 383 -5.36 9.37 0.21
C ALA A 383 -4.15 9.93 0.98
N VAL A 384 -3.56 9.10 1.83
CA VAL A 384 -2.29 9.36 2.51
C VAL A 384 -1.17 8.57 1.83
N GLY A 385 -0.01 9.19 1.65
CA GLY A 385 1.15 8.65 0.92
C GLY A 385 1.14 9.03 -0.56
N GLU A 386 2.11 8.50 -1.32
CA GLU A 386 2.18 8.69 -2.77
C GLU A 386 1.40 7.60 -3.52
N ALA A 387 1.20 7.78 -4.82
CA ALA A 387 0.44 6.82 -5.64
C ALA A 387 1.21 5.49 -5.81
N PHE A 388 2.56 5.55 -5.84
CA PHE A 388 3.45 4.39 -5.93
C PHE A 388 4.87 4.73 -5.43
#